data_a213387e7f461806999ac87fbf93733a
#
_entry.id   a213387e7f461806999ac87fbf93733a
#
_cell.length_a   1.000
_cell.length_b   1.000
_cell.length_c   1.000
_cell.angle_alpha   90.00
_cell.angle_beta   90.00
_cell.angle_gamma   90.00
#
_symmetry.space_group_name_H-M   'P 1'
#
loop_
_entity.id
_entity.type
_entity.pdbx_description
1 polymer ?
#
loop_
_entity_poly.entity_id
_entity_poly.type
_entity_poly.pdbx_seq_one_letter_code
_entity_poly.pdbx_strand_id
1 'polypeptide(L)'
;KSEHLTTTEIVIAGVLAVVYCLIIIAFRNKEKLMAVTAPVIILAVSGGELIYNSYNTFKDEDADLIYSTHTSWYNFINNGREVTQQLYNYDPSFYRAEKTFHRTVNDNSAFGLRGISHSSSVMNAPLLKFIEALGYSASTYYTRYDGNTPISDSLLGIKYSMDRNTVGDDNAVRLTNESYEPVFAYNYVDENGKDTVIDVYQNPNALALGYMSDSNIRYVEKLGNGNIFTSQNIFMSTIAGYTDINLNEGTFDSYHEYFKRIDVDPNSFILNNVTTSPYNTATAEQTMYTAGEGDPTVNMHITVPSEEPIYMFLNTEVQKSVNLWLSTEKDENGEYINHRFVSAYFENHDYHTINLSSYLGDVAPGQEFELRMTVANEYTVVQDFQFYTFDEELFQQDIDKIKQNQWNLTEYGGRHLKGTITAGENQIMMTSIPYEDGWTIKVDGKKVEPICLVKPL
;
A
#
# COMPACT_ATOMS: atom_id res chain seq x y z
N LYS A 1 15.61 11.88 16.51
CA LYS A 1 16.89 12.43 17.02
C LYS A 1 16.55 13.66 17.84
N SER A 2 17.06 13.75 19.10
CA SER A 2 16.97 14.99 19.89
C SER A 2 17.84 16.02 19.20
N GLU A 3 17.24 17.13 18.79
CA GLU A 3 17.93 18.29 18.24
C GLU A 3 18.76 18.96 19.35
N HIS A 4 19.93 18.43 19.61
CA HIS A 4 20.89 19.09 20.52
C HIS A 4 21.85 19.89 19.65
N LEU A 5 21.88 21.20 19.89
CA LEU A 5 22.89 22.09 19.34
C LEU A 5 24.30 21.50 19.61
N THR A 6 25.07 21.37 18.56
CA THR A 6 26.46 20.90 18.73
C THR A 6 27.30 21.90 19.45
N THR A 7 28.33 21.47 20.19
CA THR A 7 29.27 22.35 20.88
C THR A 7 29.87 23.38 19.92
N THR A 8 30.09 22.99 18.66
CA THR A 8 30.62 23.86 17.60
C THR A 8 29.67 25.02 17.29
N GLU A 9 28.39 24.75 17.13
CA GLU A 9 27.37 25.78 16.84
C GLU A 9 27.24 26.79 17.98
N ILE A 10 27.26 26.29 19.23
CA ILE A 10 27.24 27.16 20.42
C ILE A 10 28.48 28.09 20.47
N VAL A 11 29.66 27.56 20.15
CA VAL A 11 30.89 28.34 20.10
C VAL A 11 30.85 29.40 19.00
N ILE A 12 30.40 29.04 17.79
CA ILE A 12 30.28 29.97 16.67
C ILE A 12 29.29 31.09 17.01
N ALA A 13 28.11 30.76 17.55
CA ALA A 13 27.13 31.75 17.97
C ALA A 13 27.69 32.69 19.04
N GLY A 14 28.44 32.16 19.99
CA GLY A 14 29.10 32.96 21.01
C GLY A 14 30.16 33.92 20.44
N VAL A 15 30.97 33.45 19.48
CA VAL A 15 31.98 34.28 18.79
C VAL A 15 31.32 35.40 18.00
N LEU A 16 30.27 35.09 17.22
CA LEU A 16 29.50 36.07 16.45
C LEU A 16 28.86 37.12 17.34
N ALA A 17 28.26 36.71 18.47
CA ALA A 17 27.71 37.66 19.45
C ALA A 17 28.78 38.64 19.97
N VAL A 18 29.99 38.15 20.27
CA VAL A 18 31.11 39.02 20.70
C VAL A 18 31.53 39.98 19.57
N VAL A 19 31.61 39.51 18.32
CA VAL A 19 31.93 40.34 17.15
C VAL A 19 30.93 41.46 16.96
N TYR A 20 29.61 41.19 17.04
CA TYR A 20 28.59 42.20 16.96
C TYR A 20 28.66 43.22 18.08
N CYS A 21 28.91 42.77 19.34
CA CYS A 21 29.12 43.66 20.46
C CYS A 21 30.34 44.58 20.25
N LEU A 22 31.45 44.04 19.76
CA LEU A 22 32.65 44.83 19.45
C LEU A 22 32.42 45.88 18.37
N ILE A 23 31.67 45.53 17.31
CA ILE A 23 31.29 46.50 16.27
C ILE A 23 30.47 47.63 16.87
N ILE A 24 29.46 47.34 17.68
CA ILE A 24 28.61 48.33 18.33
C ILE A 24 29.43 49.24 19.24
N ILE A 25 30.33 48.68 20.05
CA ILE A 25 31.20 49.43 20.96
C ILE A 25 32.17 50.32 20.20
N ALA A 26 32.82 49.81 19.16
CA ALA A 26 33.82 50.55 18.37
C ALA A 26 33.22 51.78 17.64
N PHE A 27 31.98 51.71 17.27
CA PHE A 27 31.30 52.77 16.52
C PHE A 27 30.45 53.67 17.39
N ARG A 28 30.20 53.36 18.70
CA ARG A 28 29.28 54.03 19.61
C ARG A 28 29.43 55.54 19.66
N ASN A 29 30.66 56.09 19.58
CA ASN A 29 30.96 57.53 19.71
C ASN A 29 31.33 58.21 18.39
N LYS A 30 31.07 57.61 17.24
CA LYS A 30 31.50 58.06 15.91
C LYS A 30 30.28 58.19 14.97
N GLU A 31 29.39 59.20 15.19
CA GLU A 31 28.09 59.29 14.53
C GLU A 31 28.14 59.18 12.98
N LYS A 32 29.07 59.91 12.32
CA LYS A 32 29.20 59.82 10.85
C LYS A 32 29.71 58.49 10.32
N LEU A 33 30.62 57.86 11.07
CA LEU A 33 31.18 56.54 10.74
C LEU A 33 30.18 55.46 11.04
N MET A 34 29.37 55.62 12.11
CA MET A 34 28.29 54.73 12.49
C MET A 34 27.21 54.63 11.39
N ALA A 35 26.86 55.79 10.84
CA ALA A 35 25.77 55.86 9.82
C ALA A 35 26.08 55.16 8.52
N VAL A 36 27.36 55.02 8.14
CA VAL A 36 27.73 54.46 6.79
C VAL A 36 28.51 53.17 6.93
N THR A 37 29.54 53.12 7.80
CA THR A 37 30.47 51.98 7.83
C THR A 37 29.99 50.81 8.69
N ALA A 38 29.34 51.09 9.84
CA ALA A 38 28.83 50.04 10.70
C ALA A 38 27.74 49.15 10.01
N PRO A 39 26.74 49.74 9.32
CA PRO A 39 25.76 48.91 8.56
C PRO A 39 26.42 48.03 7.50
N VAL A 40 27.45 48.54 6.81
CA VAL A 40 28.14 47.72 5.79
C VAL A 40 28.90 46.56 6.42
N ILE A 41 29.57 46.78 7.55
CA ILE A 41 30.28 45.70 8.25
C ILE A 41 29.30 44.69 8.84
N ILE A 42 28.22 45.15 9.44
CA ILE A 42 27.18 44.25 9.97
C ILE A 42 26.58 43.42 8.84
N LEU A 43 26.24 44.03 7.69
CA LEU A 43 25.71 43.34 6.53
C LEU A 43 26.69 42.27 6.00
N ALA A 44 28.00 42.60 5.96
CA ALA A 44 29.01 41.65 5.51
C ALA A 44 29.17 40.46 6.47
N VAL A 45 29.16 40.73 7.80
CA VAL A 45 29.23 39.66 8.82
C VAL A 45 27.99 38.80 8.81
N SER A 46 26.78 39.40 8.78
CA SER A 46 25.52 38.67 8.68
C SER A 46 25.37 37.90 7.39
N GLY A 47 25.87 38.47 6.26
CA GLY A 47 25.88 37.76 4.99
C GLY A 47 26.79 36.53 5.03
N GLY A 48 27.97 36.67 5.63
CA GLY A 48 28.89 35.52 5.84
C GLY A 48 28.31 34.45 6.75
N GLU A 49 27.65 34.86 7.84
CA GLU A 49 26.94 33.96 8.75
C GLU A 49 25.82 33.20 8.02
N LEU A 50 24.98 33.89 7.25
CA LEU A 50 23.89 33.26 6.49
C LEU A 50 24.43 32.27 5.44
N ILE A 51 25.50 32.63 4.71
CA ILE A 51 26.14 31.75 3.75
C ILE A 51 26.69 30.49 4.42
N TYR A 52 27.39 30.66 5.55
CA TYR A 52 27.94 29.54 6.31
C TYR A 52 26.84 28.63 6.85
N ASN A 53 25.79 29.19 7.46
CA ASN A 53 24.67 28.45 7.98
C ASN A 53 23.94 27.70 6.87
N SER A 54 23.64 28.39 5.75
CA SER A 54 23.01 27.75 4.60
C SER A 54 23.85 26.58 4.04
N TYR A 55 25.17 26.80 3.91
CA TYR A 55 26.06 25.73 3.45
C TYR A 55 26.03 24.49 4.36
N ASN A 56 26.10 24.71 5.68
CA ASN A 56 26.03 23.59 6.64
C ASN A 56 24.67 22.90 6.61
N THR A 57 23.57 23.67 6.57
CA THR A 57 22.22 23.11 6.47
C THR A 57 22.08 22.21 5.23
N PHE A 58 22.49 22.70 4.05
CA PHE A 58 22.45 21.88 2.84
C PHE A 58 23.34 20.65 2.91
N LYS A 59 24.52 20.77 3.52
CA LYS A 59 25.44 19.64 3.68
C LYS A 59 24.90 18.59 4.65
N ASP A 60 24.24 19.01 5.73
CA ASP A 60 23.65 18.12 6.71
C ASP A 60 22.38 17.46 6.16
N GLU A 61 21.56 18.20 5.40
CA GLU A 61 20.43 17.64 4.65
C GLU A 61 20.88 16.59 3.61
N ASP A 62 21.98 16.84 2.91
CA ASP A 62 22.57 15.89 1.95
C ASP A 62 23.04 14.58 2.64
N ALA A 63 23.42 14.66 3.91
CA ALA A 63 23.82 13.49 4.69
C ALA A 63 22.64 12.71 5.28
N ASP A 64 21.55 13.40 5.60
CA ASP A 64 20.36 12.82 6.24
C ASP A 64 19.27 12.40 5.21
N LEU A 65 19.22 13.02 4.04
CA LEU A 65 18.25 12.75 2.99
C LEU A 65 18.93 12.09 1.78
N ILE A 66 18.46 10.90 1.44
CA ILE A 66 18.90 10.20 0.22
C ILE A 66 18.14 10.81 -0.97
N TYR A 67 18.77 11.74 -1.68
CA TYR A 67 18.20 12.30 -2.89
C TYR A 67 18.44 11.37 -4.08
N SER A 68 17.40 11.18 -4.86
CA SER A 68 17.55 10.56 -6.18
C SER A 68 18.28 11.51 -7.13
N THR A 69 19.17 10.98 -7.97
CA THR A 69 19.72 11.77 -9.05
C THR A 69 18.64 12.15 -10.06
N HIS A 70 18.78 13.29 -10.74
CA HIS A 70 17.90 13.69 -11.84
C HIS A 70 17.77 12.58 -12.89
N THR A 71 18.87 11.94 -13.26
CA THR A 71 18.90 10.86 -14.26
C THR A 71 18.04 9.69 -13.82
N SER A 72 18.21 9.22 -12.57
CA SER A 72 17.42 8.11 -12.03
C SER A 72 15.92 8.44 -11.96
N TRP A 73 15.57 9.65 -11.52
CA TRP A 73 14.18 10.09 -11.47
C TRP A 73 13.56 10.18 -12.86
N TYR A 74 14.22 10.83 -13.81
CA TYR A 74 13.72 10.96 -15.18
C TYR A 74 13.63 9.62 -15.90
N ASN A 75 14.61 8.73 -15.72
CA ASN A 75 14.55 7.38 -16.29
C ASN A 75 13.30 6.66 -15.81
N PHE A 76 13.07 6.61 -14.49
CA PHE A 76 11.89 5.97 -13.90
C PHE A 76 10.57 6.56 -14.42
N ILE A 77 10.43 7.89 -14.39
CA ILE A 77 9.18 8.55 -14.80
C ILE A 77 8.93 8.41 -16.30
N ASN A 78 9.95 8.56 -17.13
CA ASN A 78 9.77 8.48 -18.58
C ASN A 78 9.38 7.07 -19.01
N ASN A 79 10.05 6.04 -18.50
CA ASN A 79 9.68 4.66 -18.81
C ASN A 79 8.28 4.30 -18.27
N GLY A 80 7.92 4.79 -17.08
CA GLY A 80 6.56 4.65 -16.56
C GLY A 80 5.50 5.32 -17.44
N ARG A 81 5.78 6.48 -18.02
CA ARG A 81 4.89 7.16 -18.99
C ARG A 81 4.78 6.41 -20.30
N GLU A 82 5.91 5.89 -20.81
CA GLU A 82 5.91 5.12 -22.06
C GLU A 82 5.06 3.85 -21.94
N VAL A 83 5.20 3.07 -20.89
CA VAL A 83 4.38 1.88 -20.68
C VAL A 83 2.90 2.25 -20.47
N THR A 84 2.62 3.33 -19.74
CA THR A 84 1.26 3.86 -19.57
C THR A 84 0.64 4.29 -20.90
N GLN A 85 1.40 4.96 -21.77
CA GLN A 85 0.92 5.36 -23.09
C GLN A 85 0.67 4.14 -24.00
N GLN A 86 1.54 3.13 -23.95
CA GLN A 86 1.30 1.87 -24.67
C GLN A 86 0.02 1.19 -24.21
N LEU A 87 -0.21 1.17 -22.90
CA LEU A 87 -1.44 0.61 -22.33
C LEU A 87 -2.69 1.39 -22.77
N TYR A 88 -2.66 2.73 -22.79
CA TYR A 88 -3.78 3.53 -23.30
C TYR A 88 -4.01 3.36 -24.81
N ASN A 89 -2.97 3.08 -25.59
CA ASN A 89 -3.12 2.76 -27.01
C ASN A 89 -3.70 1.35 -27.20
N TYR A 90 -3.38 0.41 -26.32
CA TYR A 90 -3.93 -0.95 -26.33
C TYR A 90 -5.41 -0.96 -25.92
N ASP A 91 -5.74 -0.24 -24.84
CA ASP A 91 -7.11 -0.11 -24.32
C ASP A 91 -7.47 1.37 -24.12
N PRO A 92 -8.23 1.99 -25.07
CA PRO A 92 -8.66 3.38 -24.95
C PRO A 92 -9.88 3.58 -24.04
N SER A 93 -10.43 2.53 -23.44
CA SER A 93 -11.58 2.60 -22.55
C SER A 93 -11.21 3.27 -21.21
N PHE A 94 -12.20 3.51 -20.36
CA PHE A 94 -11.96 3.92 -18.99
C PHE A 94 -11.68 2.70 -18.12
N TYR A 95 -10.53 2.68 -17.45
CA TYR A 95 -10.14 1.66 -16.47
C TYR A 95 -9.23 2.27 -15.38
N ARG A 96 -9.04 1.52 -14.29
CA ARG A 96 -7.94 1.74 -13.37
C ARG A 96 -6.81 0.76 -13.64
N ALA A 97 -5.59 1.22 -13.41
CA ALA A 97 -4.40 0.39 -13.47
C ALA A 97 -3.47 0.73 -12.31
N GLU A 98 -2.72 -0.27 -11.86
CA GLU A 98 -1.77 -0.14 -10.75
C GLU A 98 -0.44 -0.83 -11.06
N LYS A 99 0.49 -0.68 -10.16
CA LYS A 99 1.83 -1.28 -10.25
C LYS A 99 2.30 -1.76 -8.90
N THR A 100 3.04 -2.86 -8.87
CA THR A 100 3.57 -3.47 -7.64
C THR A 100 4.89 -2.86 -7.19
N PHE A 101 5.45 -1.93 -7.95
CA PHE A 101 6.70 -1.23 -7.67
C PHE A 101 6.45 0.26 -7.45
N HIS A 102 7.08 0.81 -6.42
CA HIS A 102 6.91 2.21 -6.04
C HIS A 102 8.26 2.89 -5.82
N ARG A 103 8.35 4.12 -6.29
CA ARG A 103 9.39 5.06 -5.86
C ARG A 103 8.81 6.04 -4.85
N THR A 104 7.59 6.49 -5.14
CA THR A 104 6.75 7.26 -4.23
C THR A 104 5.29 6.82 -4.41
N VAL A 105 4.45 7.08 -3.41
CA VAL A 105 3.01 6.79 -3.53
C VAL A 105 2.30 7.62 -4.59
N ASN A 106 2.90 8.73 -5.04
CA ASN A 106 2.35 9.60 -6.08
C ASN A 106 2.85 9.31 -7.50
N ASP A 107 3.57 8.22 -7.70
CA ASP A 107 4.10 7.82 -9.02
C ASP A 107 2.99 7.71 -10.08
N ASN A 108 1.79 7.26 -9.70
CA ASN A 108 0.65 7.15 -10.62
C ASN A 108 0.33 8.49 -11.28
N SER A 109 0.33 9.58 -10.51
CA SER A 109 0.12 10.94 -11.06
C SER A 109 1.24 11.33 -12.03
N ALA A 110 2.49 10.97 -11.73
CA ALA A 110 3.62 11.27 -12.59
C ALA A 110 3.61 10.45 -13.89
N PHE A 111 3.12 9.22 -13.87
CA PHE A 111 2.96 8.35 -15.04
C PHE A 111 1.72 8.72 -15.87
N GLY A 112 0.74 9.40 -15.28
CA GLY A 112 -0.59 9.62 -15.85
C GLY A 112 -1.51 8.42 -15.70
N LEU A 113 -1.24 7.53 -14.74
CA LEU A 113 -2.00 6.34 -14.46
C LEU A 113 -3.21 6.65 -13.57
N ARG A 114 -4.35 6.02 -13.84
CA ARG A 114 -5.54 6.10 -13.00
C ARG A 114 -5.54 4.92 -12.05
N GLY A 115 -5.01 5.09 -10.85
CA GLY A 115 -4.93 4.05 -9.83
C GLY A 115 -5.48 4.49 -8.49
N ILE A 116 -5.26 3.66 -7.48
CA ILE A 116 -5.63 3.93 -6.08
C ILE A 116 -4.45 4.50 -5.29
N SER A 117 -3.20 4.24 -5.72
CA SER A 117 -2.01 4.74 -5.02
C SER A 117 -1.92 6.26 -5.12
N HIS A 118 -2.02 6.92 -3.97
CA HIS A 118 -2.05 8.38 -3.89
C HIS A 118 -1.69 8.85 -2.48
N SER A 119 -1.05 10.01 -2.38
CA SER A 119 -0.77 10.69 -1.11
C SER A 119 -1.13 12.17 -1.20
N SER A 120 -1.84 12.64 -0.20
CA SER A 120 -2.18 14.05 -0.01
C SER A 120 -2.42 14.35 1.47
N SER A 121 -2.07 15.54 1.92
CA SER A 121 -2.44 16.00 3.27
C SER A 121 -3.94 16.27 3.44
N VAL A 122 -4.73 16.15 2.36
CA VAL A 122 -6.20 16.34 2.37
C VAL A 122 -6.85 15.11 1.73
N MET A 123 -6.78 13.98 2.42
CA MET A 123 -7.40 12.71 2.00
C MET A 123 -8.82 12.59 2.55
N ASN A 124 -9.68 11.91 1.78
CA ASN A 124 -11.03 11.55 2.23
C ASN A 124 -10.95 10.41 3.26
N ALA A 125 -11.21 10.69 4.54
CA ALA A 125 -11.07 9.71 5.62
C ALA A 125 -11.97 8.46 5.46
N PRO A 126 -13.25 8.55 5.04
CA PRO A 126 -14.05 7.38 4.70
C PRO A 126 -13.43 6.50 3.61
N LEU A 127 -12.84 7.12 2.58
CA LEU A 127 -12.16 6.38 1.52
C LEU A 127 -10.96 5.60 2.07
N LEU A 128 -10.13 6.23 2.91
CA LEU A 128 -8.97 5.56 3.51
C LEU A 128 -9.38 4.32 4.31
N LYS A 129 -10.39 4.45 5.16
CA LYS A 129 -10.93 3.32 5.95
C LYS A 129 -11.50 2.20 5.06
N PHE A 130 -12.15 2.56 3.96
CA PHE A 130 -12.67 1.59 3.02
C PHE A 130 -11.55 0.82 2.30
N ILE A 131 -10.53 1.51 1.83
CA ILE A 131 -9.36 0.92 1.15
C ILE A 131 -8.61 0.00 2.11
N GLU A 132 -8.38 0.43 3.37
CA GLU A 132 -7.78 -0.38 4.43
C GLU A 132 -8.61 -1.64 4.73
N ALA A 133 -9.93 -1.50 4.84
CA ALA A 133 -10.85 -2.64 5.07
C ALA A 133 -10.88 -3.65 3.91
N LEU A 134 -10.49 -3.24 2.71
CA LEU A 134 -10.28 -4.12 1.56
C LEU A 134 -8.87 -4.75 1.53
N GLY A 135 -8.02 -4.50 2.53
CA GLY A 135 -6.71 -5.13 2.67
C GLY A 135 -5.55 -4.37 2.01
N TYR A 136 -5.81 -3.24 1.36
CA TYR A 136 -4.74 -2.41 0.81
C TYR A 136 -4.01 -1.62 1.90
N SER A 137 -2.74 -1.32 1.64
CA SER A 137 -1.97 -0.43 2.50
C SER A 137 -2.56 0.99 2.46
N ALA A 138 -2.93 1.52 3.63
CA ALA A 138 -3.49 2.85 3.78
C ALA A 138 -3.12 3.47 5.13
N SER A 139 -3.03 4.78 5.18
CA SER A 139 -2.79 5.56 6.40
C SER A 139 -3.48 6.91 6.30
N THR A 140 -3.31 7.77 7.29
CA THR A 140 -4.00 9.06 7.42
C THR A 140 -3.93 9.94 6.15
N TYR A 141 -2.90 9.82 5.33
CA TYR A 141 -2.65 10.70 4.20
C TYR A 141 -2.15 9.97 2.93
N TYR A 142 -2.25 8.65 2.87
CA TYR A 142 -1.93 7.90 1.66
C TYR A 142 -2.73 6.60 1.52
N THR A 143 -2.81 6.12 0.29
CA THR A 143 -3.17 4.76 -0.09
C THR A 143 -2.09 4.21 -1.03
N ARG A 144 -1.83 2.90 -0.98
CA ARG A 144 -0.84 2.24 -1.82
C ARG A 144 -1.36 0.88 -2.29
N TYR A 145 -1.05 0.53 -3.54
CA TYR A 145 -1.38 -0.76 -4.12
C TYR A 145 -0.43 -1.83 -3.61
N ASP A 146 -0.69 -2.25 -2.39
CA ASP A 146 -0.09 -3.39 -1.72
C ASP A 146 -1.21 -4.11 -0.96
N GLY A 147 -1.19 -5.43 -0.91
CA GLY A 147 -2.21 -6.23 -0.24
C GLY A 147 -3.48 -6.44 -1.04
N ASN A 148 -3.39 -6.31 -2.35
CA ASN A 148 -4.49 -6.58 -3.27
C ASN A 148 -4.91 -8.06 -3.27
N THR A 149 -6.19 -8.26 -3.54
CA THR A 149 -6.80 -9.58 -3.75
C THR A 149 -7.64 -9.56 -5.03
N PRO A 150 -8.01 -10.73 -5.59
CA PRO A 150 -8.93 -10.77 -6.72
C PRO A 150 -10.26 -10.07 -6.46
N ILE A 151 -10.78 -10.13 -5.23
CA ILE A 151 -12.01 -9.44 -4.83
C ILE A 151 -11.80 -7.93 -4.83
N SER A 152 -10.79 -7.44 -4.11
CA SER A 152 -10.57 -6.00 -3.95
C SER A 152 -10.24 -5.32 -5.27
N ASP A 153 -9.39 -5.94 -6.11
CA ASP A 153 -9.04 -5.44 -7.44
C ASP A 153 -10.27 -5.37 -8.36
N SER A 154 -11.08 -6.44 -8.36
CA SER A 154 -12.25 -6.51 -9.22
C SER A 154 -13.29 -5.48 -8.83
N LEU A 155 -13.62 -5.35 -7.55
CA LEU A 155 -14.60 -4.39 -7.04
C LEU A 155 -14.19 -2.92 -7.27
N LEU A 156 -12.89 -2.63 -7.22
CA LEU A 156 -12.37 -1.29 -7.50
C LEU A 156 -12.13 -1.04 -9.00
N GLY A 157 -12.31 -2.05 -9.84
CA GLY A 157 -12.12 -1.93 -11.29
C GLY A 157 -10.66 -1.75 -11.68
N ILE A 158 -9.74 -2.35 -10.93
CA ILE A 158 -8.31 -2.40 -11.30
C ILE A 158 -8.16 -3.47 -12.36
N LYS A 159 -8.12 -3.00 -13.62
CA LYS A 159 -8.11 -3.85 -14.81
C LYS A 159 -6.71 -4.28 -15.20
N TYR A 160 -5.71 -3.45 -14.92
CA TYR A 160 -4.33 -3.76 -15.26
C TYR A 160 -3.42 -3.60 -14.05
N SER A 161 -2.47 -4.53 -13.92
CA SER A 161 -1.38 -4.47 -12.95
C SER A 161 -0.04 -4.59 -13.66
N MET A 162 1.00 -3.97 -13.12
CA MET A 162 2.34 -3.93 -13.70
C MET A 162 3.36 -4.41 -12.68
N ASP A 163 4.19 -5.38 -13.09
CA ASP A 163 5.36 -5.83 -12.33
C ASP A 163 6.64 -5.32 -12.98
N ARG A 164 7.65 -5.01 -12.18
CA ARG A 164 8.96 -4.57 -12.67
C ARG A 164 10.05 -5.54 -12.22
N ASN A 165 10.77 -6.10 -13.17
CA ASN A 165 11.84 -7.07 -12.93
C ASN A 165 13.11 -6.70 -13.68
N THR A 166 14.25 -7.24 -13.23
CA THR A 166 15.50 -7.22 -14.00
C THR A 166 15.51 -8.43 -14.93
N VAL A 167 15.84 -8.23 -16.20
CA VAL A 167 15.91 -9.31 -17.19
C VAL A 167 17.03 -10.28 -16.81
N GLY A 168 16.71 -11.58 -16.78
CA GLY A 168 17.67 -12.63 -16.40
C GLY A 168 17.96 -12.72 -14.90
N ASP A 169 17.13 -12.11 -14.06
CA ASP A 169 17.19 -12.34 -12.62
C ASP A 169 16.40 -13.62 -12.28
N ASP A 170 17.12 -14.66 -11.90
CA ASP A 170 16.52 -15.96 -11.50
C ASP A 170 15.67 -15.86 -10.23
N ASN A 171 15.77 -14.73 -9.50
CA ASN A 171 14.95 -14.43 -8.33
C ASN A 171 13.80 -13.46 -8.63
N ALA A 172 13.56 -13.17 -9.92
CA ALA A 172 12.43 -12.33 -10.31
C ALA A 172 11.12 -12.99 -9.87
N VAL A 173 10.30 -12.22 -9.15
CA VAL A 173 9.04 -12.70 -8.61
C VAL A 173 7.89 -11.93 -9.24
N ARG A 174 6.88 -12.66 -9.66
CA ARG A 174 5.61 -12.07 -10.06
C ARG A 174 4.81 -11.72 -8.81
N LEU A 175 4.60 -10.42 -8.57
CA LEU A 175 3.81 -9.90 -7.46
C LEU A 175 2.32 -9.74 -7.82
N THR A 176 2.05 -9.57 -9.11
CA THR A 176 0.68 -9.57 -9.65
C THR A 176 0.06 -10.96 -9.53
N ASN A 177 -1.22 -11.03 -9.21
CA ASN A 177 -1.97 -12.27 -9.07
C ASN A 177 -1.78 -13.20 -10.28
N GLU A 178 -1.59 -14.49 -10.05
CA GLU A 178 -1.31 -15.48 -11.09
C GLU A 178 -2.47 -15.68 -12.05
N SER A 179 -3.71 -15.46 -11.61
CA SER A 179 -4.91 -15.55 -12.45
C SER A 179 -5.02 -14.40 -13.48
N TYR A 180 -4.18 -13.35 -13.39
CA TYR A 180 -4.21 -12.26 -14.35
C TYR A 180 -3.43 -12.61 -15.61
N GLU A 181 -4.01 -12.27 -16.76
CA GLU A 181 -3.48 -12.63 -18.07
C GLU A 181 -2.37 -11.67 -18.53
N PRO A 182 -1.24 -12.18 -19.07
CA PRO A 182 -0.20 -11.30 -19.60
C PRO A 182 -0.70 -10.55 -20.86
N VAL A 183 -0.42 -9.25 -20.94
CA VAL A 183 -0.82 -8.39 -22.07
C VAL A 183 0.36 -8.05 -22.96
N PHE A 184 1.39 -7.41 -22.40
CA PHE A 184 2.66 -7.11 -23.08
C PHE A 184 3.76 -6.86 -22.05
N ALA A 185 5.01 -6.90 -22.53
CA ALA A 185 6.21 -6.55 -21.76
C ALA A 185 6.88 -5.32 -22.37
N TYR A 186 7.29 -4.37 -21.53
CA TYR A 186 8.04 -3.19 -21.92
C TYR A 186 9.48 -3.28 -21.41
N ASN A 187 10.42 -3.42 -22.34
CA ASN A 187 11.85 -3.55 -22.01
C ASN A 187 12.56 -2.20 -22.14
N TYR A 188 13.44 -1.90 -21.17
CA TYR A 188 14.28 -0.70 -21.18
C TYR A 188 15.58 -0.94 -20.40
N VAL A 189 16.53 -0.02 -20.54
CA VAL A 189 17.75 -0.03 -19.72
C VAL A 189 17.61 0.98 -18.61
N ASP A 190 17.82 0.56 -17.36
CA ASP A 190 17.71 1.44 -16.21
C ASP A 190 18.92 2.37 -16.07
N GLU A 191 18.93 3.27 -15.11
CA GLU A 191 20.01 4.24 -14.86
C GLU A 191 21.34 3.62 -14.44
N ASN A 192 21.33 2.33 -14.08
CA ASN A 192 22.52 1.56 -13.71
C ASN A 192 23.04 0.71 -14.88
N GLY A 193 22.41 0.80 -16.04
CA GLY A 193 22.75 0.02 -17.23
C GLY A 193 22.23 -1.42 -17.19
N LYS A 194 21.22 -1.73 -16.33
CA LYS A 194 20.60 -3.05 -16.26
C LYS A 194 19.41 -3.13 -17.20
N ASP A 195 19.34 -4.23 -17.92
CA ASP A 195 18.15 -4.56 -18.70
C ASP A 195 16.97 -4.83 -17.75
N THR A 196 15.93 -4.05 -17.90
CA THR A 196 14.76 -4.06 -17.02
C THR A 196 13.49 -4.28 -17.87
N VAL A 197 12.54 -4.99 -17.32
CA VAL A 197 11.24 -5.24 -17.95
C VAL A 197 10.11 -4.78 -17.03
N ILE A 198 9.08 -4.18 -17.62
CA ILE A 198 7.78 -3.96 -16.98
C ILE A 198 6.78 -4.86 -17.70
N ASP A 199 6.31 -5.87 -16.98
CA ASP A 199 5.29 -6.79 -17.44
C ASP A 199 3.91 -6.23 -17.09
N VAL A 200 3.00 -6.23 -18.04
CA VAL A 200 1.62 -5.75 -17.87
C VAL A 200 0.66 -6.93 -17.93
N TYR A 201 -0.18 -7.04 -16.90
CA TYR A 201 -1.17 -8.09 -16.74
C TYR A 201 -2.57 -7.51 -16.69
N GLN A 202 -3.55 -8.25 -17.18
CA GLN A 202 -4.96 -7.89 -17.16
C GLN A 202 -5.71 -8.75 -16.16
N ASN A 203 -6.44 -8.12 -15.23
CA ASN A 203 -7.45 -8.76 -14.41
C ASN A 203 -8.72 -8.98 -15.27
N PRO A 204 -9.07 -10.24 -15.61
CA PRO A 204 -10.25 -10.53 -16.43
C PRO A 204 -11.57 -10.24 -15.70
N ASN A 205 -11.50 -10.08 -14.38
CA ASN A 205 -12.64 -9.89 -13.48
C ASN A 205 -12.86 -8.45 -13.03
N ALA A 206 -12.07 -7.50 -13.53
CA ALA A 206 -12.23 -6.09 -13.18
C ALA A 206 -13.62 -5.58 -13.56
N LEU A 207 -14.34 -5.02 -12.59
CA LEU A 207 -15.65 -4.42 -12.81
C LEU A 207 -15.55 -2.98 -13.34
N ALA A 208 -16.60 -2.51 -14.01
CA ALA A 208 -16.71 -1.11 -14.38
C ALA A 208 -16.81 -0.20 -13.14
N LEU A 209 -16.76 1.14 -13.33
CA LEU A 209 -16.92 2.13 -12.25
C LEU A 209 -18.22 1.98 -11.44
N GLY A 210 -19.23 1.34 -12.04
CA GLY A 210 -20.48 1.05 -11.38
C GLY A 210 -21.04 -0.30 -11.84
N TYR A 211 -21.73 -0.96 -10.96
CA TYR A 211 -22.36 -2.26 -11.18
C TYR A 211 -23.58 -2.41 -10.27
N MET A 212 -24.49 -3.30 -10.63
CA MET A 212 -25.64 -3.58 -9.79
C MET A 212 -25.27 -4.51 -8.64
N SER A 213 -25.73 -4.17 -7.47
CA SER A 213 -25.59 -4.93 -6.23
C SER A 213 -26.97 -5.26 -5.68
N ASP A 214 -27.07 -6.33 -4.91
CA ASP A 214 -28.27 -6.55 -4.08
C ASP A 214 -28.48 -5.37 -3.11
N SER A 215 -29.74 -5.07 -2.83
CA SER A 215 -30.12 -3.93 -1.99
C SER A 215 -29.66 -4.04 -0.53
N ASN A 216 -29.33 -5.25 -0.07
CA ASN A 216 -28.78 -5.51 1.26
C ASN A 216 -27.44 -4.84 1.49
N ILE A 217 -26.72 -4.46 0.42
CA ILE A 217 -25.43 -3.73 0.53
C ILE A 217 -25.55 -2.46 1.41
N ARG A 218 -26.72 -1.84 1.49
CA ARG A 218 -26.98 -0.67 2.35
C ARG A 218 -26.78 -0.93 3.84
N TYR A 219 -26.80 -2.19 4.26
CA TYR A 219 -26.68 -2.59 5.65
C TYR A 219 -25.25 -3.03 6.01
N VAL A 220 -24.36 -3.08 5.04
CA VAL A 220 -22.93 -3.37 5.26
C VAL A 220 -22.23 -2.07 5.69
N GLU A 221 -22.57 -1.57 6.89
CA GLU A 221 -22.07 -0.27 7.37
C GLU A 221 -20.64 -0.35 7.95
N LYS A 222 -20.19 -1.55 8.35
CA LYS A 222 -18.92 -1.76 9.04
C LYS A 222 -18.09 -2.82 8.33
N LEU A 223 -17.38 -2.41 7.30
CA LEU A 223 -16.26 -3.17 6.80
C LEU A 223 -15.07 -2.99 7.78
N GLY A 224 -14.41 -4.08 8.13
CA GLY A 224 -13.12 -3.99 8.80
C GLY A 224 -13.09 -4.08 10.32
N ASN A 225 -14.00 -4.83 10.94
CA ASN A 225 -13.87 -5.17 12.37
C ASN A 225 -12.71 -6.18 12.63
N GLY A 226 -11.50 -5.88 12.13
CA GLY A 226 -10.27 -6.61 12.44
C GLY A 226 -9.92 -7.79 11.54
N ASN A 227 -10.79 -8.21 10.61
CA ASN A 227 -10.49 -9.28 9.65
C ASN A 227 -10.87 -8.89 8.24
N ILE A 228 -9.85 -8.59 7.42
CA ILE A 228 -10.02 -8.13 6.04
C ILE A 228 -10.63 -9.21 5.14
N PHE A 229 -10.33 -10.47 5.34
CA PHE A 229 -10.85 -11.57 4.51
C PHE A 229 -12.34 -11.82 4.80
N THR A 230 -12.74 -11.81 6.07
CA THR A 230 -14.15 -11.87 6.44
C THR A 230 -14.92 -10.66 5.88
N SER A 231 -14.34 -9.47 5.94
CA SER A 231 -14.92 -8.25 5.37
C SER A 231 -15.12 -8.39 3.86
N GLN A 232 -14.13 -8.90 3.14
CA GLN A 232 -14.23 -9.14 1.70
C GLN A 232 -15.27 -10.23 1.36
N ASN A 233 -15.31 -11.33 2.12
CA ASN A 233 -16.31 -12.38 1.95
C ASN A 233 -17.72 -11.81 2.07
N ILE A 234 -18.03 -11.09 3.16
CA ILE A 234 -19.34 -10.48 3.39
C ILE A 234 -19.66 -9.46 2.29
N PHE A 235 -18.71 -8.60 1.95
CA PHE A 235 -18.94 -7.52 1.00
C PHE A 235 -19.24 -8.05 -0.40
N MET A 236 -18.40 -8.95 -0.91
CA MET A 236 -18.57 -9.57 -2.22
C MET A 236 -19.83 -10.41 -2.28
N SER A 237 -20.09 -11.24 -1.26
CA SER A 237 -21.29 -12.06 -1.15
C SER A 237 -22.57 -11.21 -1.13
N THR A 238 -22.54 -10.08 -0.42
CA THR A 238 -23.70 -9.16 -0.39
C THR A 238 -23.94 -8.52 -1.74
N ILE A 239 -22.89 -8.09 -2.45
CA ILE A 239 -23.02 -7.55 -3.81
C ILE A 239 -23.67 -8.59 -4.74
N ALA A 240 -23.22 -9.83 -4.67
CA ALA A 240 -23.72 -10.94 -5.48
C ALA A 240 -25.13 -11.42 -5.08
N GLY A 241 -25.63 -11.01 -3.90
CA GLY A 241 -26.96 -11.35 -3.40
C GLY A 241 -27.05 -12.73 -2.74
N TYR A 242 -26.00 -13.14 -2.05
CA TYR A 242 -25.92 -14.42 -1.32
C TYR A 242 -25.70 -14.23 0.19
N THR A 243 -26.06 -13.05 0.72
CA THR A 243 -25.92 -12.75 2.14
C THR A 243 -27.29 -12.66 2.81
N ASP A 244 -27.48 -13.42 3.88
CA ASP A 244 -28.60 -13.27 4.79
C ASP A 244 -28.21 -12.36 5.95
N ILE A 245 -29.02 -11.32 6.16
CA ILE A 245 -28.75 -10.31 7.19
C ILE A 245 -29.89 -10.35 8.23
N ASN A 246 -29.53 -10.56 9.47
CA ASN A 246 -30.41 -10.38 10.59
C ASN A 246 -30.45 -8.89 11.02
N LEU A 247 -31.40 -8.16 10.47
CA LEU A 247 -31.55 -6.72 10.73
C LEU A 247 -31.81 -6.37 12.19
N ASN A 248 -32.35 -7.31 12.99
CA ASN A 248 -32.67 -7.07 14.41
C ASN A 248 -31.39 -7.12 15.27
N GLU A 249 -30.47 -7.98 14.91
CA GLU A 249 -29.21 -8.21 15.65
C GLU A 249 -28.02 -7.51 15.00
N GLY A 250 -28.16 -7.08 13.73
CA GLY A 250 -27.07 -6.50 12.95
C GLY A 250 -25.98 -7.52 12.60
N THR A 251 -26.37 -8.81 12.49
CA THR A 251 -25.45 -9.91 12.16
C THR A 251 -25.65 -10.40 10.74
N PHE A 252 -24.64 -11.10 10.22
CA PHE A 252 -24.69 -11.82 8.95
C PHE A 252 -24.85 -13.31 9.25
N ASP A 253 -26.05 -13.86 8.96
CA ASP A 253 -26.39 -15.25 9.31
C ASP A 253 -25.77 -16.24 8.32
N SER A 254 -25.61 -15.85 7.04
CA SER A 254 -24.88 -16.62 6.02
C SER A 254 -24.30 -15.71 4.94
N TYR A 255 -23.19 -16.13 4.37
CA TYR A 255 -22.54 -15.52 3.21
C TYR A 255 -21.60 -16.52 2.52
N HIS A 256 -21.21 -16.27 1.26
CA HIS A 256 -20.22 -17.07 0.58
C HIS A 256 -18.81 -16.79 1.15
N GLU A 257 -18.08 -17.86 1.48
CA GLU A 257 -16.71 -17.77 1.97
C GLU A 257 -15.73 -18.02 0.84
N TYR A 258 -15.28 -16.97 0.21
CA TYR A 258 -14.23 -17.01 -0.82
C TYR A 258 -12.86 -17.23 -0.18
N PHE A 259 -12.60 -16.57 0.93
CA PHE A 259 -11.42 -16.79 1.76
C PHE A 259 -11.79 -17.72 2.92
N LYS A 260 -11.12 -18.87 2.96
CA LYS A 260 -11.30 -19.91 4.01
C LYS A 260 -10.07 -19.97 4.88
N ARG A 261 -10.23 -19.83 6.19
CA ARG A 261 -9.09 -19.78 7.13
C ARG A 261 -8.35 -21.11 7.15
N ILE A 262 -7.00 -21.03 7.17
CA ILE A 262 -6.10 -22.12 7.48
C ILE A 262 -5.72 -21.97 8.95
N ASP A 263 -6.01 -22.99 9.76
CA ASP A 263 -5.61 -23.00 11.17
C ASP A 263 -4.12 -23.33 11.28
N VAL A 264 -3.37 -22.39 11.85
CA VAL A 264 -1.93 -22.54 12.14
C VAL A 264 -1.75 -22.35 13.64
N ASP A 265 -1.08 -23.30 14.30
CA ASP A 265 -0.77 -23.20 15.72
C ASP A 265 0.49 -22.34 15.94
N PRO A 266 0.38 -21.14 16.55
CA PRO A 266 1.55 -20.30 16.82
C PRO A 266 2.59 -20.95 17.74
N ASN A 267 2.20 -21.97 18.52
CA ASN A 267 3.13 -22.71 19.37
C ASN A 267 4.02 -23.68 18.57
N SER A 268 3.68 -23.95 17.31
CA SER A 268 4.51 -24.75 16.41
C SER A 268 5.64 -23.96 15.75
N PHE A 269 5.67 -22.63 15.91
CA PHE A 269 6.67 -21.77 15.27
C PHE A 269 8.07 -22.01 15.84
N ILE A 270 9.05 -22.08 14.97
CA ILE A 270 10.45 -22.22 15.33
C ILE A 270 11.07 -20.85 15.52
N LEU A 271 11.50 -20.58 16.75
CA LEU A 271 12.11 -19.29 17.13
C LEU A 271 13.63 -19.41 17.11
N ASN A 272 14.29 -18.72 16.18
CA ASN A 272 15.74 -18.64 16.10
C ASN A 272 16.20 -17.25 16.56
N ASN A 273 16.97 -17.18 17.63
CA ASN A 273 17.44 -15.91 18.22
C ASN A 273 16.31 -14.92 18.50
N VAL A 274 15.13 -15.41 18.82
CA VAL A 274 13.94 -14.62 19.15
C VAL A 274 13.36 -15.13 20.46
N THR A 275 12.94 -14.21 21.32
CA THR A 275 12.17 -14.52 22.54
C THR A 275 10.79 -13.91 22.45
N THR A 276 9.81 -14.55 23.07
CA THR A 276 8.43 -14.06 23.08
C THR A 276 8.00 -13.62 24.47
N SER A 277 7.16 -12.60 24.51
CA SER A 277 6.48 -12.16 25.73
C SER A 277 5.09 -11.60 25.41
N PRO A 278 4.12 -11.65 26.34
CA PRO A 278 2.84 -11.01 26.16
C PRO A 278 2.99 -9.49 26.01
N TYR A 279 2.24 -8.91 25.08
CA TYR A 279 2.12 -7.46 24.88
C TYR A 279 0.64 -7.12 24.78
N ASN A 280 -0.01 -6.96 25.94
CA ASN A 280 -1.45 -6.75 26.00
C ASN A 280 -1.76 -5.26 25.99
N THR A 281 -2.65 -4.86 25.08
CA THR A 281 -3.26 -3.53 25.06
C THR A 281 -4.63 -3.55 25.71
N ALA A 282 -5.31 -2.42 25.78
CA ALA A 282 -6.69 -2.36 26.25
C ALA A 282 -7.69 -3.06 25.30
N THR A 283 -7.29 -3.27 24.04
CA THR A 283 -8.15 -3.75 22.94
C THR A 283 -7.80 -5.13 22.44
N ALA A 284 -6.55 -5.61 22.65
CA ALA A 284 -6.08 -6.90 22.12
C ALA A 284 -5.01 -7.57 22.98
N GLU A 285 -5.03 -8.91 22.94
CA GLU A 285 -3.91 -9.75 23.39
C GLU A 285 -2.95 -9.94 22.22
N GLN A 286 -1.68 -9.63 22.42
CA GLN A 286 -0.66 -9.68 21.38
C GLN A 286 0.60 -10.39 21.90
N THR A 287 1.42 -10.86 20.97
CA THR A 287 2.73 -11.43 21.28
C THR A 287 3.83 -10.50 20.77
N MET A 288 4.73 -10.13 21.65
CA MET A 288 5.95 -9.42 21.31
C MET A 288 7.07 -10.42 21.03
N TYR A 289 7.63 -10.35 19.84
CA TYR A 289 8.80 -11.09 19.38
C TYR A 289 10.01 -10.18 19.50
N THR A 290 10.91 -10.47 20.42
CA THR A 290 12.11 -9.66 20.69
C THR A 290 13.32 -10.31 20.04
N ALA A 291 14.03 -9.53 19.22
CA ALA A 291 15.25 -9.97 18.54
C ALA A 291 16.40 -10.17 19.53
N GLY A 292 17.10 -11.31 19.41
CA GLY A 292 18.38 -11.60 20.04
C GLY A 292 19.56 -11.28 19.11
N GLU A 293 20.77 -11.66 19.53
CA GLU A 293 21.96 -11.50 18.72
C GLU A 293 21.98 -12.50 17.55
N GLY A 294 22.50 -12.08 16.41
CA GLY A 294 22.61 -12.89 15.20
C GLY A 294 21.50 -12.63 14.19
N ASP A 295 20.91 -13.69 13.63
CA ASP A 295 19.82 -13.62 12.65
C ASP A 295 18.49 -14.00 13.32
N PRO A 296 17.72 -13.01 13.81
CA PRO A 296 16.49 -13.28 14.55
C PRO A 296 15.34 -13.58 13.60
N THR A 297 14.88 -14.85 13.61
CA THR A 297 13.79 -15.31 12.73
C THR A 297 12.71 -16.09 13.46
N VAL A 298 11.49 -15.98 12.93
CA VAL A 298 10.34 -16.82 13.27
C VAL A 298 9.98 -17.64 12.03
N ASN A 299 10.17 -18.93 12.10
CA ASN A 299 9.90 -19.84 10.98
C ASN A 299 8.55 -20.53 11.21
N MET A 300 7.67 -20.40 10.23
CA MET A 300 6.30 -20.93 10.23
C MET A 300 6.20 -22.01 9.16
N HIS A 301 5.80 -23.22 9.55
CA HIS A 301 5.56 -24.32 8.63
C HIS A 301 4.07 -24.39 8.31
N ILE A 302 3.73 -24.15 7.06
CA ILE A 302 2.35 -24.08 6.57
C ILE A 302 2.12 -25.24 5.60
N THR A 303 1.12 -26.05 5.87
CA THR A 303 0.70 -27.11 4.96
C THR A 303 -0.29 -26.56 3.94
N VAL A 304 -0.07 -26.83 2.66
CA VAL A 304 -0.98 -26.47 1.58
C VAL A 304 -2.24 -27.35 1.64
N PRO A 305 -3.44 -26.81 1.96
CA PRO A 305 -4.63 -27.63 2.19
C PRO A 305 -5.33 -28.07 0.90
N SER A 306 -5.20 -27.29 -0.18
CA SER A 306 -5.87 -27.51 -1.46
C SER A 306 -5.02 -26.93 -2.61
N GLU A 307 -5.50 -27.04 -3.85
CA GLU A 307 -4.88 -26.39 -5.02
C GLU A 307 -5.20 -24.88 -5.11
N GLU A 308 -5.96 -24.35 -4.16
CA GLU A 308 -6.36 -22.95 -4.11
C GLU A 308 -5.19 -22.03 -3.72
N PRO A 309 -5.15 -20.78 -4.22
CA PRO A 309 -4.18 -19.78 -3.81
C PRO A 309 -4.18 -19.52 -2.31
N ILE A 310 -3.01 -19.27 -1.75
CA ILE A 310 -2.83 -18.99 -0.31
C ILE A 310 -2.49 -17.51 -0.12
N TYR A 311 -3.19 -16.90 0.83
CA TYR A 311 -3.01 -15.51 1.24
C TYR A 311 -2.63 -15.44 2.72
N MET A 312 -1.83 -14.43 3.06
CA MET A 312 -1.46 -14.10 4.42
C MET A 312 -1.84 -12.66 4.75
N PHE A 313 -2.24 -12.45 5.99
CA PHE A 313 -2.36 -11.13 6.59
C PHE A 313 -1.69 -11.14 7.98
N LEU A 314 -0.79 -10.20 8.19
CA LEU A 314 -0.12 -10.01 9.48
C LEU A 314 -0.90 -8.97 10.28
N ASN A 315 -1.67 -9.42 11.27
CA ASN A 315 -2.44 -8.53 12.12
C ASN A 315 -1.58 -8.00 13.27
N THR A 316 -1.41 -6.67 13.33
CA THR A 316 -0.62 -6.01 14.36
C THR A 316 -1.17 -4.61 14.68
N GLU A 317 -1.24 -4.23 15.95
CA GLU A 317 -1.54 -2.86 16.36
C GLU A 317 -0.28 -1.99 16.44
N VAL A 318 0.89 -2.61 16.62
CA VAL A 318 2.19 -1.96 16.68
C VAL A 318 3.00 -2.41 15.49
N GLN A 319 2.89 -1.64 14.42
CA GLN A 319 3.61 -1.93 13.18
C GLN A 319 5.11 -1.70 13.37
N LYS A 320 5.87 -2.77 13.23
CA LYS A 320 7.33 -2.77 13.23
C LYS A 320 7.84 -3.42 11.96
N SER A 321 9.04 -3.04 11.53
CA SER A 321 9.63 -3.58 10.32
C SER A 321 9.92 -5.07 10.47
N VAL A 322 9.39 -5.87 9.54
CA VAL A 322 9.70 -7.29 9.37
C VAL A 322 9.88 -7.58 7.90
N ASN A 323 10.72 -8.56 7.57
CA ASN A 323 10.85 -9.09 6.23
C ASN A 323 10.32 -10.52 6.20
N LEU A 324 9.62 -10.87 5.13
CA LEU A 324 9.06 -12.19 4.90
C LEU A 324 9.78 -12.88 3.74
N TRP A 325 10.16 -14.12 3.98
CA TRP A 325 10.84 -14.99 3.04
C TRP A 325 10.12 -16.33 2.97
N LEU A 326 10.09 -16.94 1.81
CA LEU A 326 9.42 -18.23 1.61
C LEU A 326 10.36 -19.23 0.97
N SER A 327 10.31 -20.48 1.43
CA SER A 327 11.00 -21.60 0.81
C SER A 327 10.08 -22.81 0.68
N THR A 328 10.20 -23.50 -0.46
CA THR A 328 9.54 -24.78 -0.76
C THR A 328 10.57 -25.91 -0.87
N GLU A 329 11.86 -25.61 -0.80
CA GLU A 329 12.97 -26.54 -1.02
C GLU A 329 13.60 -26.96 0.28
N LYS A 330 13.93 -28.26 0.42
CA LYS A 330 14.64 -28.82 1.57
C LYS A 330 15.97 -29.44 1.13
N ASP A 331 16.98 -29.32 1.99
CA ASP A 331 18.26 -30.00 1.83
C ASP A 331 18.18 -31.50 2.21
N GLU A 332 19.35 -32.19 2.17
CA GLU A 332 19.47 -33.60 2.53
C GLU A 332 19.13 -33.91 4.02
N ASN A 333 19.17 -32.90 4.89
CA ASN A 333 18.85 -32.99 6.30
C ASN A 333 17.38 -32.68 6.59
N GLY A 334 16.64 -32.20 5.59
CA GLY A 334 15.24 -31.77 5.71
C GLY A 334 15.07 -30.29 6.12
N GLU A 335 16.16 -29.51 6.15
CA GLU A 335 16.13 -28.09 6.46
C GLU A 335 15.77 -27.27 5.21
N TYR A 336 14.93 -26.25 5.39
CA TYR A 336 14.53 -25.36 4.29
C TYR A 336 15.68 -24.47 3.82
N ILE A 337 15.90 -24.42 2.52
CA ILE A 337 16.96 -23.66 1.84
C ILE A 337 16.38 -22.77 0.75
N ASN A 338 17.20 -21.93 0.15
CA ASN A 338 16.83 -21.07 -1.02
C ASN A 338 15.60 -20.21 -0.77
N HIS A 339 15.54 -19.54 0.39
CA HIS A 339 14.45 -18.64 0.72
C HIS A 339 14.39 -17.46 -0.24
N ARG A 340 13.22 -17.23 -0.83
CA ARG A 340 12.93 -16.08 -1.70
C ARG A 340 12.23 -14.99 -0.90
N PHE A 341 12.61 -13.73 -1.14
CA PHE A 341 11.95 -12.59 -0.53
C PHE A 341 10.50 -12.49 -1.03
N VAL A 342 9.56 -12.36 -0.10
CA VAL A 342 8.12 -12.25 -0.39
C VAL A 342 7.66 -10.82 -0.23
N SER A 343 7.88 -10.23 0.94
CA SER A 343 7.41 -8.91 1.28
C SER A 343 8.12 -8.35 2.49
N ALA A 344 7.98 -7.05 2.71
CA ALA A 344 8.42 -6.36 3.91
C ALA A 344 7.26 -5.53 4.47
N TYR A 345 7.12 -5.56 5.80
CA TYR A 345 6.28 -4.64 6.55
C TYR A 345 7.18 -3.59 7.17
N PHE A 346 6.81 -2.32 7.03
CA PHE A 346 7.60 -1.20 7.53
C PHE A 346 6.98 -0.59 8.77
N GLU A 347 7.81 -0.07 9.66
CA GLU A 347 7.36 0.61 10.85
C GLU A 347 6.45 1.80 10.49
N ASN A 348 5.29 1.86 11.14
CA ASN A 348 4.25 2.89 11.00
C ASN A 348 3.51 2.92 9.64
N HIS A 349 3.67 1.93 8.75
CA HIS A 349 3.14 2.12 7.41
C HIS A 349 2.35 0.96 6.81
N ASP A 350 2.75 -0.30 7.05
CA ASP A 350 2.34 -1.31 6.10
C ASP A 350 1.96 -2.63 6.76
N TYR A 351 0.69 -2.83 7.02
CA TYR A 351 0.14 -4.17 7.01
C TYR A 351 -0.70 -4.31 5.75
N HIS A 352 -0.53 -5.39 5.03
CA HIS A 352 -1.25 -5.67 3.80
C HIS A 352 -1.40 -7.18 3.58
N THR A 353 -2.33 -7.53 2.71
CA THR A 353 -2.53 -8.91 2.27
C THR A 353 -1.38 -9.32 1.34
N ILE A 354 -0.93 -10.56 1.45
CA ILE A 354 0.11 -11.13 0.60
C ILE A 354 -0.42 -12.37 -0.08
N ASN A 355 -0.32 -12.42 -1.41
CA ASN A 355 -0.53 -13.62 -2.18
C ASN A 355 0.73 -14.49 -2.12
N LEU A 356 0.65 -15.61 -1.42
CA LEU A 356 1.76 -16.54 -1.26
C LEU A 356 1.85 -17.56 -2.39
N SER A 357 0.80 -17.76 -3.21
CA SER A 357 0.78 -18.80 -4.24
C SER A 357 1.86 -18.63 -5.29
N SER A 358 2.16 -17.40 -5.69
CA SER A 358 3.22 -17.09 -6.67
C SER A 358 4.60 -17.61 -6.28
N TYR A 359 4.79 -17.97 -5.01
CA TYR A 359 6.06 -18.43 -4.46
C TYR A 359 6.09 -19.91 -4.14
N LEU A 360 4.95 -20.61 -4.24
CA LEU A 360 4.86 -22.02 -3.84
C LEU A 360 5.46 -22.96 -4.90
N GLY A 361 5.59 -22.54 -6.15
CA GLY A 361 6.10 -23.39 -7.23
C GLY A 361 5.27 -24.67 -7.40
N ASP A 362 5.93 -25.81 -7.42
CA ASP A 362 5.30 -27.14 -7.57
C ASP A 362 4.80 -27.77 -6.25
N VAL A 363 4.49 -26.96 -5.23
CA VAL A 363 4.01 -27.48 -3.94
C VAL A 363 2.58 -28.00 -4.09
N ALA A 364 2.40 -29.30 -3.93
CA ALA A 364 1.11 -29.96 -4.05
C ALA A 364 0.29 -29.89 -2.74
N PRO A 365 -1.04 -30.09 -2.79
CA PRO A 365 -1.86 -30.25 -1.60
C PRO A 365 -1.31 -31.32 -0.64
N GLY A 366 -1.27 -31.02 0.65
CA GLY A 366 -0.69 -31.85 1.70
C GLY A 366 0.83 -31.67 1.88
N GLN A 367 1.50 -30.96 1.01
CA GLN A 367 2.90 -30.57 1.19
C GLN A 367 3.02 -29.32 2.07
N GLU A 368 4.19 -29.15 2.64
CA GLU A 368 4.52 -28.06 3.57
C GLU A 368 5.55 -27.12 2.94
N PHE A 369 5.41 -25.82 3.20
CA PHE A 369 6.43 -24.81 2.92
C PHE A 369 6.83 -24.06 4.20
N GLU A 370 8.01 -23.44 4.21
CA GLU A 370 8.43 -22.57 5.29
C GLU A 370 8.22 -21.10 4.90
N LEU A 371 7.51 -20.36 5.76
CA LEU A 371 7.50 -18.91 5.75
C LEU A 371 8.37 -18.41 6.91
N ARG A 372 9.40 -17.65 6.59
CA ARG A 372 10.35 -17.10 7.55
C ARG A 372 10.12 -15.60 7.71
N MET A 373 9.79 -15.17 8.93
CA MET A 373 9.74 -13.77 9.31
C MET A 373 11.06 -13.37 9.98
N THR A 374 11.78 -12.40 9.41
CA THR A 374 12.96 -11.79 10.04
C THR A 374 12.53 -10.58 10.83
N VAL A 375 12.89 -10.53 12.11
CA VAL A 375 12.61 -9.39 13.00
C VAL A 375 13.66 -8.32 12.75
N ALA A 376 13.34 -7.31 11.94
CA ALA A 376 14.29 -6.30 11.44
C ALA A 376 14.70 -5.24 12.46
N ASN A 377 13.92 -5.06 13.53
CA ASN A 377 14.16 -4.12 14.64
C ASN A 377 14.37 -4.87 15.95
N GLU A 378 14.54 -4.16 17.05
CA GLU A 378 14.67 -4.75 18.38
C GLU A 378 13.51 -5.71 18.73
N TYR A 379 12.31 -5.40 18.28
CA TYR A 379 11.12 -6.26 18.46
C TYR A 379 10.07 -5.98 17.38
N THR A 380 9.14 -6.92 17.24
CA THR A 380 7.85 -6.73 16.56
C THR A 380 6.72 -7.26 17.42
N VAL A 381 5.53 -6.69 17.29
CA VAL A 381 4.33 -7.11 18.03
C VAL A 381 3.29 -7.60 17.05
N VAL A 382 2.81 -8.82 17.26
CA VAL A 382 1.83 -9.46 16.38
C VAL A 382 0.64 -9.91 17.20
N GLN A 383 -0.56 -9.54 16.77
CA GLN A 383 -1.81 -10.02 17.35
C GLN A 383 -2.14 -11.42 16.82
N ASP A 384 -2.07 -11.59 15.49
CA ASP A 384 -2.42 -12.86 14.85
C ASP A 384 -1.74 -12.96 13.48
N PHE A 385 -1.32 -14.18 13.14
CA PHE A 385 -0.91 -14.58 11.80
C PHE A 385 -2.10 -15.25 11.15
N GLN A 386 -2.64 -14.66 10.10
CA GLN A 386 -3.83 -15.15 9.43
C GLN A 386 -3.46 -15.70 8.05
N PHE A 387 -3.80 -16.96 7.81
CA PHE A 387 -3.60 -17.63 6.54
C PHE A 387 -4.94 -18.11 5.99
N TYR A 388 -5.12 -17.96 4.68
CA TYR A 388 -6.36 -18.29 4.01
C TYR A 388 -6.09 -18.93 2.66
N THR A 389 -6.91 -19.91 2.28
CA THR A 389 -7.07 -20.28 0.85
C THR A 389 -8.11 -19.38 0.20
N PHE A 390 -8.07 -19.29 -1.13
CA PHE A 390 -9.02 -18.51 -1.91
C PHE A 390 -9.73 -19.39 -2.93
N ASP A 391 -11.04 -19.55 -2.79
CA ASP A 391 -11.90 -20.33 -3.67
C ASP A 391 -12.15 -19.56 -4.98
N GLU A 392 -11.28 -19.78 -5.96
CA GLU A 392 -11.34 -19.13 -7.28
C GLU A 392 -12.60 -19.50 -8.07
N GLU A 393 -13.10 -20.74 -7.92
CA GLU A 393 -14.29 -21.20 -8.63
C GLU A 393 -15.55 -20.50 -8.14
N LEU A 394 -15.73 -20.43 -6.81
CA LEU A 394 -16.85 -19.71 -6.19
C LEU A 394 -16.79 -18.21 -6.53
N PHE A 395 -15.61 -17.62 -6.46
CA PHE A 395 -15.41 -16.21 -6.83
C PHE A 395 -15.77 -15.97 -8.29
N GLN A 396 -15.31 -16.82 -9.21
CA GLN A 396 -15.58 -16.68 -10.64
C GLN A 396 -17.09 -16.78 -10.94
N GLN A 397 -17.79 -17.71 -10.28
CA GLN A 397 -19.23 -17.83 -10.42
C GLN A 397 -19.97 -16.55 -10.04
N ASP A 398 -19.60 -15.94 -8.92
CA ASP A 398 -20.30 -14.76 -8.40
C ASP A 398 -19.91 -13.47 -9.11
N ILE A 399 -18.63 -13.31 -9.47
CA ILE A 399 -18.19 -12.13 -10.23
C ILE A 399 -18.81 -12.13 -11.65
N ASP A 400 -18.97 -13.28 -12.28
CA ASP A 400 -19.62 -13.36 -13.59
C ASP A 400 -21.10 -12.96 -13.54
N LYS A 401 -21.79 -13.24 -12.44
CA LYS A 401 -23.15 -12.74 -12.21
C LYS A 401 -23.18 -11.21 -12.12
N ILE A 402 -22.24 -10.60 -11.36
CA ILE A 402 -22.14 -9.14 -11.21
C ILE A 402 -21.78 -8.49 -12.55
N LYS A 403 -20.89 -9.09 -13.33
CA LYS A 403 -20.47 -8.59 -14.66
C LYS A 403 -21.60 -8.45 -15.67
N GLN A 404 -22.72 -9.14 -15.49
CA GLN A 404 -23.87 -9.04 -16.39
C GLN A 404 -24.56 -7.66 -16.33
N ASN A 405 -24.44 -6.94 -15.22
CA ASN A 405 -25.14 -5.68 -14.98
C ASN A 405 -24.18 -4.60 -14.52
N GLN A 406 -23.34 -4.14 -15.44
CA GLN A 406 -22.36 -3.08 -15.20
C GLN A 406 -22.77 -1.77 -15.88
N TRP A 407 -22.27 -0.67 -15.35
CA TRP A 407 -22.45 0.65 -15.93
C TRP A 407 -21.67 0.79 -17.24
N ASN A 408 -22.39 0.87 -18.34
CA ASN A 408 -21.80 1.21 -19.63
C ASN A 408 -21.55 2.72 -19.68
N LEU A 409 -20.31 3.11 -19.42
CA LEU A 409 -19.86 4.50 -19.40
C LEU A 409 -19.73 5.02 -20.83
N THR A 410 -20.55 6.00 -21.19
CA THR A 410 -20.58 6.59 -22.56
C THR A 410 -19.81 7.90 -22.64
N GLU A 411 -19.73 8.64 -21.54
CA GLU A 411 -18.99 9.89 -21.46
C GLU A 411 -18.21 9.93 -20.13
N TYR A 412 -16.94 10.29 -20.17
CA TYR A 412 -16.14 10.46 -18.97
C TYR A 412 -15.16 11.64 -19.10
N GLY A 413 -14.95 12.33 -17.99
CA GLY A 413 -14.01 13.45 -17.89
C GLY A 413 -13.79 13.81 -16.43
N GLY A 414 -12.92 14.76 -16.16
CA GLY A 414 -12.54 15.12 -14.79
C GLY A 414 -13.68 15.66 -13.91
N ARG A 415 -14.85 16.01 -14.48
CA ARG A 415 -15.99 16.58 -13.75
C ARG A 415 -17.33 16.02 -14.18
N HIS A 416 -17.35 15.07 -15.09
CA HIS A 416 -18.59 14.56 -15.67
C HIS A 416 -18.44 13.09 -16.04
N LEU A 417 -19.41 12.29 -15.62
CA LEU A 417 -19.56 10.89 -15.96
C LEU A 417 -21.00 10.64 -16.39
N LYS A 418 -21.19 9.89 -17.47
CA LYS A 418 -22.51 9.51 -17.96
C LYS A 418 -22.48 8.14 -18.59
N GLY A 419 -23.56 7.40 -18.44
CA GLY A 419 -23.69 6.08 -18.98
C GLY A 419 -25.06 5.50 -18.73
N THR A 420 -25.23 4.22 -19.04
CA THR A 420 -26.45 3.46 -18.88
C THR A 420 -26.17 2.19 -18.08
N ILE A 421 -27.15 1.77 -17.29
CA ILE A 421 -27.13 0.50 -16.55
C ILE A 421 -28.54 -0.05 -16.49
N THR A 422 -28.68 -1.38 -16.49
CA THR A 422 -29.99 -2.02 -16.33
C THR A 422 -30.13 -2.47 -14.88
N ALA A 423 -31.16 -2.01 -14.19
CA ALA A 423 -31.46 -2.42 -12.84
C ALA A 423 -32.55 -3.51 -12.82
N GLY A 424 -32.34 -4.53 -12.00
CA GLY A 424 -33.35 -5.51 -11.64
C GLY A 424 -34.14 -5.10 -10.41
N GLU A 425 -35.08 -5.95 -9.99
CA GLU A 425 -35.80 -5.77 -8.71
C GLU A 425 -34.84 -5.93 -7.53
N ASN A 426 -35.01 -5.13 -6.49
CA ASN A 426 -34.21 -5.15 -5.27
C ASN A 426 -32.71 -4.93 -5.48
N GLN A 427 -32.35 -4.15 -6.49
CA GLN A 427 -30.96 -3.81 -6.78
C GLN A 427 -30.65 -2.33 -6.52
N ILE A 428 -29.43 -2.06 -6.14
CA ILE A 428 -28.85 -0.72 -5.99
C ILE A 428 -27.60 -0.65 -6.87
N MET A 429 -27.45 0.44 -7.61
CA MET A 429 -26.18 0.71 -8.30
C MET A 429 -25.11 1.07 -7.28
N MET A 430 -24.10 0.24 -7.17
CA MET A 430 -22.90 0.52 -6.43
C MET A 430 -21.87 1.17 -7.36
N THR A 431 -21.07 2.09 -6.83
CA THR A 431 -19.97 2.70 -7.57
C THR A 431 -18.68 2.68 -6.75
N SER A 432 -17.56 2.48 -7.42
CA SER A 432 -16.22 2.63 -6.84
C SER A 432 -15.70 4.07 -6.90
N ILE A 433 -16.60 5.05 -7.05
CA ILE A 433 -16.29 6.48 -7.02
C ILE A 433 -16.36 6.95 -5.57
N PRO A 434 -15.33 7.63 -5.05
CA PRO A 434 -15.36 8.17 -3.68
C PRO A 434 -16.56 9.10 -3.46
N TYR A 435 -17.22 8.94 -2.31
CA TYR A 435 -18.30 9.83 -1.90
C TYR A 435 -17.74 11.21 -1.55
N GLU A 436 -18.26 12.24 -2.22
CA GLU A 436 -17.88 13.65 -2.02
C GLU A 436 -19.10 14.55 -2.18
N ASP A 437 -19.23 15.58 -1.36
CA ASP A 437 -20.37 16.53 -1.37
C ASP A 437 -20.51 17.31 -2.70
N GLY A 438 -19.46 17.37 -3.49
CA GLY A 438 -19.44 18.05 -4.79
C GLY A 438 -20.20 17.35 -5.90
N TRP A 439 -20.59 16.06 -5.73
CA TRP A 439 -21.30 15.31 -6.75
C TRP A 439 -22.79 15.65 -6.82
N THR A 440 -23.29 15.87 -8.03
CA THR A 440 -24.73 15.88 -8.32
C THR A 440 -25.11 14.68 -9.15
N ILE A 441 -25.83 13.73 -8.56
CA ILE A 441 -26.21 12.47 -9.20
C ILE A 441 -27.62 12.57 -9.77
N LYS A 442 -27.80 12.10 -11.00
CA LYS A 442 -29.12 12.02 -11.65
C LYS A 442 -29.33 10.63 -12.24
N VAL A 443 -30.50 10.07 -12.00
CA VAL A 443 -31.00 8.84 -12.62
C VAL A 443 -32.22 9.21 -13.43
N ASP A 444 -32.25 8.92 -14.73
CA ASP A 444 -33.31 9.29 -15.66
C ASP A 444 -33.71 10.76 -15.58
N GLY A 445 -32.69 11.63 -15.44
CA GLY A 445 -32.85 13.09 -15.35
C GLY A 445 -33.30 13.62 -13.98
N LYS A 446 -33.64 12.75 -13.02
CA LYS A 446 -34.06 13.13 -11.67
C LYS A 446 -32.89 13.09 -10.71
N LYS A 447 -32.73 14.13 -9.88
CA LYS A 447 -31.71 14.15 -8.82
C LYS A 447 -32.01 13.05 -7.81
N VAL A 448 -30.98 12.30 -7.44
CA VAL A 448 -31.01 11.28 -6.38
C VAL A 448 -29.92 11.57 -5.37
N GLU A 449 -30.14 11.20 -4.13
CA GLU A 449 -29.14 11.31 -3.07
C GLU A 449 -28.39 9.97 -2.95
N PRO A 450 -27.05 9.97 -2.97
CA PRO A 450 -26.26 8.77 -2.82
C PRO A 450 -26.28 8.25 -1.38
N ILE A 451 -26.05 6.96 -1.24
CA ILE A 451 -25.84 6.30 0.06
C ILE A 451 -24.33 6.11 0.24
N CYS A 452 -23.76 6.70 1.28
CA CYS A 452 -22.40 6.42 1.67
C CYS A 452 -22.35 5.11 2.45
N LEU A 453 -21.66 4.09 1.94
CA LEU A 453 -21.58 2.77 2.58
C LEU A 453 -20.67 2.76 3.79
N VAL A 454 -19.60 3.54 3.77
CA VAL A 454 -18.65 3.66 4.88
C VAL A 454 -18.77 5.06 5.46
N LYS A 455 -19.42 5.16 6.60
CA LYS A 455 -19.58 6.45 7.29
C LYS A 455 -18.35 6.73 8.15
N PRO A 456 -17.90 8.00 8.24
CA PRO A 456 -16.91 8.37 9.24
C PRO A 456 -17.48 8.09 10.63
N LEU A 457 -16.69 7.47 11.50
CA LEU A 457 -16.98 7.34 12.92
C LEU A 457 -16.75 8.68 13.61
#